data_1997c167aa4fffef315fe6f37d0e3634
#
_entry.id   1997c167aa4fffef315fe6f37d0e3634
#
_cell.length_a   1.000
_cell.length_b   1.000
_cell.length_c   1.000
_cell.angle_alpha   90.00
_cell.angle_beta   90.00
_cell.angle_gamma   90.00
#
_symmetry.space_group_name_H-M   'P 1'
#
loop_
_entity.id
_entity.type
_entity.pdbx_description
1 polymer ?
#
loop_
_entity_poly.entity_id
_entity_poly.type
_entity_poly.pdbx_seq_one_letter_code
_entity_poly.pdbx_strand_id
1 'polypeptide(L)'
;NSADDPLNKLKSIFNWYIDWINTEDFSGCLFKKATIEVLQLYPSIKKQVNKYREWIYSLVLSIFLELEIEDPKVLSSLFLNIIDGLIIDGTINKPEINSEETWSYINKLIELETKQKYEAA
;
A
#
# COMPACT_ATOMS: atom_id res chain seq x y z
N ASN A 1 -9.70 -3.25 -21.55
CA ASN A 1 -10.32 -2.35 -20.58
C ASN A 1 -9.27 -1.82 -19.62
N SER A 2 -9.23 -0.50 -19.46
CA SER A 2 -8.26 0.14 -18.58
C SER A 2 -8.36 -0.34 -17.13
N ALA A 3 -9.52 -0.82 -16.70
CA ALA A 3 -9.71 -1.36 -15.36
C ALA A 3 -8.88 -2.62 -15.11
N ASP A 4 -8.47 -3.33 -16.17
CA ASP A 4 -7.68 -4.55 -16.06
C ASP A 4 -6.18 -4.29 -16.14
N ASP A 5 -5.77 -3.05 -16.40
CA ASP A 5 -4.37 -2.67 -16.44
C ASP A 5 -3.76 -2.81 -15.03
N PRO A 6 -2.63 -3.54 -14.89
CA PRO A 6 -2.00 -3.72 -13.58
C PRO A 6 -1.70 -2.41 -12.86
N LEU A 7 -1.21 -1.40 -13.58
CA LEU A 7 -0.91 -0.10 -12.97
C LEU A 7 -2.17 0.58 -12.45
N ASN A 8 -3.28 0.47 -13.18
CA ASN A 8 -4.56 1.01 -12.72
C ASN A 8 -5.11 0.27 -11.52
N LYS A 9 -4.89 -1.05 -11.43
CA LYS A 9 -5.26 -1.82 -10.25
C LYS A 9 -4.49 -1.33 -9.03
N LEU A 10 -3.19 -1.10 -9.17
CA LEU A 10 -2.36 -0.60 -8.08
C LEU A 10 -2.81 0.79 -7.64
N LYS A 11 -3.10 1.66 -8.60
CA LYS A 11 -3.59 3.01 -8.31
C LYS A 11 -4.94 2.96 -7.59
N SER A 12 -5.80 2.02 -7.94
CA SER A 12 -7.09 1.84 -7.27
C SER A 12 -6.89 1.44 -5.80
N ILE A 13 -5.94 0.56 -5.52
CA ILE A 13 -5.60 0.19 -4.14
C ILE A 13 -5.08 1.41 -3.37
N PHE A 14 -4.17 2.16 -3.98
CA PHE A 14 -3.61 3.37 -3.39
C PHE A 14 -4.73 4.38 -3.07
N ASN A 15 -5.60 4.66 -4.05
CA ASN A 15 -6.69 5.61 -3.88
C ASN A 15 -7.69 5.17 -2.81
N TRP A 16 -7.93 3.87 -2.67
CA TRP A 16 -8.79 3.35 -1.63
C TRP A 16 -8.26 3.72 -0.24
N TYR A 17 -6.96 3.55 -0.02
CA TYR A 17 -6.34 3.93 1.25
C TYR A 17 -6.37 5.44 1.46
N ILE A 18 -6.10 6.23 0.41
CA ILE A 18 -6.13 7.69 0.51
C ILE A 18 -7.54 8.17 0.86
N ASP A 19 -8.57 7.63 0.22
CA ASP A 19 -9.94 8.00 0.51
C ASP A 19 -10.30 7.68 1.96
N TRP A 20 -9.85 6.53 2.44
CA TRP A 20 -10.08 6.15 3.85
C TRP A 20 -9.37 7.11 4.80
N ILE A 21 -8.10 7.45 4.53
CA ILE A 21 -7.33 8.38 5.36
C ILE A 21 -8.00 9.76 5.41
N ASN A 22 -8.62 10.18 4.32
CA ASN A 22 -9.28 11.47 4.22
C ASN A 22 -10.69 11.50 4.79
N THR A 23 -11.19 10.40 5.34
CA THR A 23 -12.50 10.42 6.01
C THR A 23 -12.44 11.28 7.26
N GLU A 24 -13.59 11.93 7.56
CA GLU A 24 -13.68 12.90 8.65
C GLU A 24 -13.33 12.29 10.01
N ASP A 25 -13.70 11.04 10.23
CA ASP A 25 -13.51 10.36 11.51
C ASP A 25 -12.30 9.44 11.50
N PHE A 26 -11.34 9.67 10.62
CA PHE A 26 -10.18 8.79 10.52
C PHE A 26 -9.35 8.77 11.80
N SER A 27 -9.11 7.59 12.33
CA SER A 27 -8.33 7.36 13.55
C SER A 27 -7.37 6.18 13.39
N GLY A 28 -6.69 6.12 12.24
CA GLY A 28 -5.85 4.98 11.87
C GLY A 28 -4.80 4.60 12.90
N CYS A 29 -4.14 5.59 13.53
CA CYS A 29 -3.13 5.32 14.55
C CYS A 29 -3.74 4.69 15.79
N LEU A 30 -4.91 5.20 16.23
CA LEU A 30 -5.62 4.63 17.37
C LEU A 30 -6.10 3.22 17.05
N PHE A 31 -6.54 3.00 15.82
CA PHE A 31 -6.95 1.67 15.38
C PHE A 31 -5.76 0.69 15.42
N LYS A 32 -4.59 1.09 14.93
CA LYS A 32 -3.40 0.24 14.98
C LYS A 32 -2.99 -0.06 16.41
N LYS A 33 -3.01 0.94 17.28
CA LYS A 33 -2.69 0.77 18.70
C LYS A 33 -3.67 -0.19 19.37
N ALA A 34 -4.96 0.00 19.11
CA ALA A 34 -6.00 -0.88 19.68
C ALA A 34 -5.82 -2.31 19.18
N THR A 35 -5.47 -2.48 17.90
CA THR A 35 -5.20 -3.80 17.33
C THR A 35 -4.04 -4.48 18.04
N ILE A 36 -2.95 -3.76 18.29
CA ILE A 36 -1.79 -4.31 19.00
C ILE A 36 -2.18 -4.73 20.42
N GLU A 37 -2.93 -3.89 21.13
CA GLU A 37 -3.38 -4.20 22.49
C GLU A 37 -4.30 -5.43 22.51
N VAL A 38 -5.23 -5.50 21.56
CA VAL A 38 -6.14 -6.66 21.45
C VAL A 38 -5.35 -7.93 21.14
N LEU A 39 -4.32 -7.84 20.28
CA LEU A 39 -3.48 -9.00 19.97
C LEU A 39 -2.71 -9.50 21.18
N GLN A 40 -2.32 -8.61 22.10
CA GLN A 40 -1.67 -9.01 23.33
C GLN A 40 -2.61 -9.74 24.29
N LEU A 41 -3.88 -9.28 24.33
CA LEU A 41 -4.91 -9.88 25.19
C LEU A 41 -5.52 -11.14 24.57
N TYR A 42 -5.66 -11.16 23.25
CA TYR A 42 -6.32 -12.25 22.53
C TYR A 42 -5.46 -12.70 21.34
N PRO A 43 -4.39 -13.47 21.62
CA PRO A 43 -3.47 -13.91 20.55
C PRO A 43 -4.12 -14.65 19.40
N SER A 44 -5.31 -15.24 19.63
CA SER A 44 -6.03 -15.95 18.56
C SER A 44 -6.44 -15.06 17.39
N ILE A 45 -6.58 -13.75 17.63
CA ILE A 45 -6.94 -12.78 16.59
C ILE A 45 -5.77 -12.53 15.64
N LYS A 46 -4.53 -12.77 16.09
CA LYS A 46 -3.34 -12.56 15.28
C LYS A 46 -3.43 -13.29 13.94
N LYS A 47 -4.03 -14.46 13.93
CA LYS A 47 -4.16 -15.25 12.70
C LYS A 47 -4.98 -14.52 11.63
N GLN A 48 -6.09 -13.90 12.01
CA GLN A 48 -6.93 -13.16 11.07
C GLN A 48 -6.23 -11.90 10.56
N VAL A 49 -5.54 -11.18 11.45
CA VAL A 49 -4.78 -9.99 11.07
C VAL A 49 -3.68 -10.37 10.07
N ASN A 50 -2.95 -11.45 10.34
CA ASN A 50 -1.91 -11.92 9.44
C ASN A 50 -2.48 -12.38 8.10
N LYS A 51 -3.64 -13.00 8.09
CA LYS A 51 -4.30 -13.39 6.84
C LYS A 51 -4.63 -12.18 5.97
N TYR A 52 -5.11 -11.11 6.59
CA TYR A 52 -5.40 -9.87 5.85
C TYR A 52 -4.12 -9.29 5.25
N ARG A 53 -3.05 -9.20 6.06
CA ARG A 53 -1.77 -8.66 5.59
C ARG A 53 -1.17 -9.51 4.48
N GLU A 54 -1.26 -10.82 4.60
CA GLU A 54 -0.80 -11.74 3.55
C GLU A 54 -1.61 -11.57 2.27
N TRP A 55 -2.92 -11.40 2.41
CA TRP A 55 -3.80 -11.23 1.26
C TRP A 55 -3.44 -9.95 0.48
N ILE A 56 -3.32 -8.82 1.17
CA ILE A 56 -3.02 -7.55 0.47
C ILE A 56 -1.60 -7.59 -0.11
N TYR A 57 -0.65 -8.18 0.58
CA TYR A 57 0.70 -8.34 0.06
C TYR A 57 0.70 -9.19 -1.21
N SER A 58 -0.02 -10.31 -1.19
CA SER A 58 -0.11 -11.19 -2.36
C SER A 58 -0.76 -10.50 -3.56
N LEU A 59 -1.78 -9.69 -3.31
CA LEU A 59 -2.44 -8.93 -4.35
C LEU A 59 -1.48 -7.92 -4.99
N VAL A 60 -0.78 -7.16 -4.17
CA VAL A 60 0.20 -6.18 -4.66
C VAL A 60 1.33 -6.88 -5.40
N LEU A 61 1.82 -7.99 -4.86
CA LEU A 61 2.88 -8.77 -5.50
C LEU A 61 2.44 -9.26 -6.89
N SER A 62 1.21 -9.77 -7.00
CA SER A 62 0.71 -10.24 -8.30
C SER A 62 0.67 -9.12 -9.34
N ILE A 63 0.34 -7.91 -8.91
CA ILE A 63 0.32 -6.74 -9.81
C ILE A 63 1.74 -6.42 -10.27
N PHE A 64 2.71 -6.43 -9.36
CA PHE A 64 4.10 -6.14 -9.72
C PHE A 64 4.70 -7.24 -10.60
N LEU A 65 4.27 -8.48 -10.43
CA LEU A 65 4.68 -9.55 -11.33
C LEU A 65 4.14 -9.30 -12.76
N GLU A 66 2.90 -8.85 -12.88
CA GLU A 66 2.32 -8.50 -14.17
C GLU A 66 3.08 -7.32 -14.82
N LEU A 67 3.58 -6.39 -14.01
CA LEU A 67 4.32 -5.23 -14.48
C LEU A 67 5.79 -5.54 -14.78
N GLU A 68 6.22 -6.78 -14.56
CA GLU A 68 7.60 -7.22 -14.81
C GLU A 68 8.63 -6.40 -14.03
N ILE A 69 8.33 -6.16 -12.74
CA ILE A 69 9.23 -5.47 -11.84
C ILE A 69 10.48 -6.33 -11.58
N GLU A 70 11.64 -5.70 -11.51
CA GLU A 70 12.93 -6.38 -11.30
C GLU A 70 12.96 -7.12 -9.97
N ASP A 71 12.49 -6.49 -8.90
CA ASP A 71 12.45 -7.09 -7.58
C ASP A 71 11.06 -6.90 -6.97
N PRO A 72 10.08 -7.71 -7.40
CA PRO A 72 8.68 -7.47 -7.03
C PRO A 72 8.40 -7.64 -5.55
N LYS A 73 9.11 -8.53 -4.86
CA LYS A 73 8.88 -8.75 -3.42
C LYS A 73 9.30 -7.54 -2.60
N VAL A 74 10.47 -6.99 -2.89
CA VAL A 74 10.96 -5.81 -2.18
C VAL A 74 10.06 -4.61 -2.46
N LEU A 75 9.71 -4.39 -3.73
CA LEU A 75 8.86 -3.25 -4.07
C LEU A 75 7.46 -3.37 -3.48
N SER A 76 6.91 -4.59 -3.39
CA SER A 76 5.63 -4.82 -2.72
C SER A 76 5.68 -4.42 -1.25
N SER A 77 6.75 -4.80 -0.55
CA SER A 77 6.95 -4.42 0.85
C SER A 77 7.09 -2.92 1.01
N LEU A 78 7.87 -2.27 0.13
CA LEU A 78 8.04 -0.82 0.16
C LEU A 78 6.74 -0.09 -0.10
N PHE A 79 5.95 -0.55 -1.06
CA PHE A 79 4.65 0.05 -1.36
C PHE A 79 3.75 0.03 -0.13
N LEU A 80 3.65 -1.12 0.54
CA LEU A 80 2.82 -1.23 1.74
C LEU A 80 3.37 -0.41 2.90
N ASN A 81 4.70 -0.27 3.01
CA ASN A 81 5.31 0.60 4.00
C ASN A 81 4.99 2.08 3.76
N ILE A 82 4.92 2.50 2.50
CA ILE A 82 4.49 3.85 2.15
C ILE A 82 3.05 4.07 2.60
N ILE A 83 2.17 3.11 2.34
CA ILE A 83 0.77 3.17 2.78
C ILE A 83 0.70 3.31 4.31
N ASP A 84 1.45 2.49 5.04
CA ASP A 84 1.48 2.56 6.50
C ASP A 84 1.97 3.93 7.00
N GLY A 85 2.98 4.50 6.34
CA GLY A 85 3.45 5.83 6.67
C GLY A 85 2.41 6.92 6.44
N LEU A 86 1.65 6.82 5.35
CA LEU A 86 0.58 7.75 5.04
C LEU A 86 -0.55 7.66 6.07
N ILE A 87 -0.87 6.46 6.55
CA ILE A 87 -1.86 6.26 7.61
C ILE A 87 -1.44 7.00 8.88
N ILE A 88 -0.17 6.85 9.26
CA ILE A 88 0.37 7.51 10.45
C ILE A 88 0.32 9.04 10.28
N ASP A 89 0.77 9.54 9.15
CA ASP A 89 0.76 10.98 8.86
C ASP A 89 -0.65 11.55 8.91
N GLY A 90 -1.59 10.86 8.31
CA GLY A 90 -2.99 11.29 8.31
C GLY A 90 -3.59 11.36 9.70
N THR A 91 -3.12 10.49 10.62
CA THR A 91 -3.59 10.46 12.00
C THR A 91 -3.00 11.61 12.84
N ILE A 92 -1.70 11.84 12.70
CA ILE A 92 -0.98 12.80 13.57
C ILE A 92 -1.29 14.24 13.18
N ASN A 93 -1.20 14.54 11.90
CA ASN A 93 -1.24 15.91 11.42
C ASN A 93 -2.55 16.30 10.76
N LYS A 94 -3.37 15.30 10.40
CA LYS A 94 -4.55 15.55 9.54
C LYS A 94 -4.21 16.49 8.39
N PRO A 95 -3.01 16.40 7.80
CA PRO A 95 -2.65 17.30 6.73
C PRO A 95 -3.38 16.85 5.48
N GLU A 96 -3.46 17.76 4.54
CA GLU A 96 -3.82 17.36 3.22
C GLU A 96 -2.68 16.52 2.66
N ILE A 97 -2.93 15.22 2.52
CA ILE A 97 -1.96 14.36 1.86
C ILE A 97 -2.05 14.67 0.38
N ASN A 98 -0.94 15.09 -0.21
CA ASN A 98 -0.89 15.30 -1.64
C ASN A 98 -0.76 13.94 -2.33
N SER A 99 -1.91 13.32 -2.57
CA SER A 99 -1.97 11.97 -3.11
C SER A 99 -1.41 11.90 -4.53
N GLU A 100 -1.60 12.94 -5.32
CA GLU A 100 -1.09 12.95 -6.70
C GLU A 100 0.43 12.99 -6.72
N GLU A 101 1.04 13.80 -5.86
CA GLU A 101 2.50 13.87 -5.76
C GLU A 101 3.07 12.55 -5.29
N THR A 102 2.48 11.97 -4.24
CA THR A 102 2.92 10.66 -3.73
C THR A 102 2.80 9.59 -4.79
N TRP A 103 1.66 9.54 -5.49
CA TRP A 103 1.47 8.58 -6.56
C TRP A 103 2.48 8.79 -7.68
N SER A 104 2.80 10.04 -8.01
CA SER A 104 3.80 10.34 -9.05
C SER A 104 5.16 9.72 -8.71
N TYR A 105 5.58 9.79 -7.45
CA TYR A 105 6.84 9.17 -7.04
C TYR A 105 6.77 7.64 -7.03
N ILE A 106 5.65 7.07 -6.61
CA ILE A 106 5.44 5.62 -6.69
C ILE A 106 5.55 5.18 -8.16
N ASN A 107 4.93 5.91 -9.06
CA ASN A 107 4.98 5.59 -10.48
C ASN A 107 6.41 5.67 -11.03
N LYS A 108 7.19 6.66 -10.60
CA LYS A 108 8.60 6.76 -10.98
C LYS A 108 9.40 5.54 -10.52
N LEU A 109 9.17 5.09 -9.30
CA LEU A 109 9.83 3.88 -8.79
C LEU A 109 9.48 2.67 -9.63
N ILE A 110 8.21 2.54 -9.99
CA ILE A 110 7.76 1.43 -10.84
C ILE A 110 8.45 1.49 -12.20
N GLU A 111 8.52 2.65 -12.81
CA GLU A 111 9.20 2.81 -14.10
C GLU A 111 10.68 2.44 -14.02
N LEU A 112 11.35 2.87 -12.94
CA LEU A 112 12.76 2.56 -12.76
C LEU A 112 13.04 1.09 -12.55
N GLU A 113 12.08 0.37 -11.95
CA GLU A 113 12.24 -1.05 -11.61
C GLU A 113 11.65 -2.00 -12.65
N THR A 114 11.10 -1.47 -13.73
CA THR A 114 10.55 -2.30 -14.80
C THR A 114 11.67 -2.89 -15.64
N LYS A 115 11.66 -4.21 -15.82
CA LYS A 115 12.71 -4.93 -16.55
C LYS A 115 12.91 -4.43 -17.98
N GLN A 116 11.83 -4.03 -18.64
CA GLN A 116 11.88 -3.55 -20.02
C GLN A 116 12.78 -2.32 -20.19
N LYS A 117 12.93 -1.50 -19.16
CA LYS A 117 13.81 -0.34 -19.23
C LYS A 117 15.27 -0.72 -19.37
N TYR A 118 15.65 -1.81 -18.71
CA TYR A 118 17.03 -2.27 -18.77
C TYR A 118 17.35 -2.90 -20.12
N GLU A 119 16.38 -3.57 -20.71
CA GLU A 119 16.55 -4.17 -22.03
C GLU A 119 16.70 -3.11 -23.13
N ALA A 120 16.00 -1.98 -22.97
CA ALA A 120 16.04 -0.90 -23.94
C ALA A 120 17.38 -0.13 -23.91
N ALA A 121 18.09 -0.22 -22.83
CA ALA A 121 19.36 0.45 -22.68
C ALA A 121 20.49 -0.36 -23.32
#